data_a9fce7897dc645c8b3a627e99a19d86d
#
_entry.id   a9fce7897dc645c8b3a627e99a19d86d
#
_cell.length_a   1.000
_cell.length_b   1.000
_cell.length_c   1.000
_cell.angle_alpha   90.00
_cell.angle_beta   90.00
_cell.angle_gamma   90.00
#
_symmetry.space_group_name_H-M   'P 1'
#
loop_
_entity.id
_entity.type
_entity.pdbx_description
1 polymer ?
#
loop_
_entity_poly.entity_id
_entity_poly.type
_entity_poly.pdbx_seq_one_letter_code
_entity_poly.pdbx_strand_id
1 'polypeptide(L)'
;MAETTFALVGAWVLVVLGLAIAAFGVVLPVLPGVPVALLATVLAGWLTGFERIDVATIVWVAVLTALAQGFDVLGNVIGARRFGAGRAGLWGGAVGAIVGLILLPPWGFLIGAFAGATGFEALAGRPLPEAWRAGVGALLGTLAGVGGKLVVVVVIAVVVMGRLAGA
;
A
#
# COMPACT_ATOMS: atom_id res chain seq x y z
N MET A 1 -34.95 3.52 16.50
CA MET A 1 -34.18 2.28 16.82
C MET A 1 -33.88 1.41 15.60
N ALA A 2 -34.83 1.10 14.71
CA ALA A 2 -34.56 0.29 13.52
C ALA A 2 -33.58 1.00 12.53
N GLU A 3 -33.75 2.27 12.24
CA GLU A 3 -32.87 3.01 11.32
C GLU A 3 -31.42 3.08 11.80
N THR A 4 -31.20 3.29 13.10
CA THR A 4 -29.85 3.30 13.67
C THR A 4 -29.18 1.93 13.61
N THR A 5 -29.96 0.84 13.72
CA THR A 5 -29.44 -0.53 13.58
C THR A 5 -29.05 -0.82 12.14
N PHE A 6 -29.85 -0.42 11.15
CA PHE A 6 -29.52 -0.60 9.73
C PHE A 6 -28.28 0.21 9.34
N ALA A 7 -28.15 1.46 9.79
CA ALA A 7 -26.97 2.27 9.54
C ALA A 7 -25.70 1.66 10.13
N LEU A 8 -25.79 1.12 11.36
CA LEU A 8 -24.67 0.46 12.02
C LEU A 8 -24.25 -0.83 11.30
N VAL A 9 -25.21 -1.68 10.91
CA VAL A 9 -24.91 -2.90 10.14
C VAL A 9 -24.27 -2.53 8.79
N GLY A 10 -24.82 -1.52 8.10
CA GLY A 10 -24.25 -1.02 6.84
C GLY A 10 -22.82 -0.50 7.02
N ALA A 11 -22.54 0.24 8.09
CA ALA A 11 -21.19 0.72 8.42
C ALA A 11 -20.21 -0.45 8.67
N TRP A 12 -20.62 -1.47 9.43
CA TRP A 12 -19.81 -2.68 9.62
C TRP A 12 -19.50 -3.39 8.32
N VAL A 13 -20.49 -3.61 7.46
CA VAL A 13 -20.30 -4.25 6.16
C VAL A 13 -19.33 -3.45 5.28
N LEU A 14 -19.49 -2.12 5.22
CA LEU A 14 -18.59 -1.25 4.45
C LEU A 14 -17.16 -1.30 4.98
N VAL A 15 -16.97 -1.24 6.30
CA VAL A 15 -15.63 -1.27 6.89
C VAL A 15 -14.96 -2.62 6.67
N VAL A 16 -15.66 -3.73 6.92
CA VAL A 16 -15.08 -5.08 6.73
C VAL A 16 -14.73 -5.32 5.27
N LEU A 17 -15.64 -5.02 4.35
CA LEU A 17 -15.37 -5.15 2.91
C LEU A 17 -14.27 -4.20 2.44
N GLY A 18 -14.29 -2.95 2.88
CA GLY A 18 -13.28 -1.96 2.53
C GLY A 18 -11.89 -2.34 3.03
N LEU A 19 -11.79 -2.86 4.27
CA LEU A 19 -10.53 -3.36 4.84
C LEU A 19 -10.04 -4.63 4.13
N ALA A 20 -10.95 -5.54 3.78
CA ALA A 20 -10.59 -6.72 2.99
C ALA A 20 -10.04 -6.31 1.62
N ILE A 21 -10.73 -5.43 0.89
CA ILE A 21 -10.25 -4.89 -0.39
C ILE A 21 -8.94 -4.14 -0.20
N ALA A 22 -8.78 -3.39 0.89
CA ALA A 22 -7.53 -2.69 1.21
C ALA A 22 -6.36 -3.66 1.42
N ALA A 23 -6.56 -4.72 2.17
CA ALA A 23 -5.53 -5.74 2.41
C ALA A 23 -5.13 -6.44 1.10
N PHE A 24 -6.11 -6.83 0.28
CA PHE A 24 -5.84 -7.37 -1.06
C PHE A 24 -5.14 -6.35 -1.96
N GLY A 25 -5.58 -5.10 -1.96
CA GLY A 25 -5.01 -4.03 -2.78
C GLY A 25 -3.58 -3.66 -2.39
N VAL A 26 -3.16 -3.88 -1.15
CA VAL A 26 -1.76 -3.72 -0.73
C VAL A 26 -0.88 -4.83 -1.33
N VAL A 27 -1.38 -6.06 -1.38
CA VAL A 27 -0.67 -7.21 -1.97
C VAL A 27 -0.71 -7.15 -3.50
N LEU A 28 -1.85 -6.73 -4.05
CA LEU A 28 -2.07 -6.55 -5.48
C LEU A 28 -1.94 -5.05 -5.82
N PRO A 29 -0.80 -4.55 -6.29
CA PRO A 29 -0.54 -3.12 -6.45
C PRO A 29 -1.40 -2.43 -7.54
N VAL A 30 -2.42 -3.11 -8.05
CA VAL A 30 -3.42 -2.58 -8.99
C VAL A 30 -4.42 -1.65 -8.27
N LEU A 31 -4.73 -1.95 -7.01
CA LEU A 31 -5.71 -1.18 -6.23
C LEU A 31 -4.99 -0.31 -5.19
N PRO A 32 -5.43 0.93 -5.00
CA PRO A 32 -4.88 1.80 -3.97
C PRO A 32 -5.41 1.37 -2.58
N GLY A 33 -4.90 0.22 -2.05
CA GLY A 33 -5.46 -0.45 -0.86
C GLY A 33 -5.70 0.48 0.34
N VAL A 34 -4.67 1.21 0.80
CA VAL A 34 -4.82 2.09 1.99
C VAL A 34 -5.83 3.23 1.74
N PRO A 35 -5.86 3.91 0.57
CA PRO A 35 -6.93 4.86 0.23
C PRO A 35 -8.34 4.25 0.23
N VAL A 36 -8.50 2.97 -0.14
CA VAL A 36 -9.81 2.28 -0.05
C VAL A 36 -10.25 2.12 1.40
N ALA A 37 -9.32 1.80 2.32
CA ALA A 37 -9.63 1.76 3.75
C ALA A 37 -10.09 3.13 4.29
N LEU A 38 -9.44 4.23 3.86
CA LEU A 38 -9.87 5.59 4.20
C LEU A 38 -11.28 5.88 3.67
N LEU A 39 -11.56 5.56 2.40
CA LEU A 39 -12.88 5.77 1.81
C LEU A 39 -13.97 5.01 2.58
N ALA A 40 -13.72 3.74 2.91
CA ALA A 40 -14.64 2.93 3.70
C ALA A 40 -14.89 3.55 5.09
N THR A 41 -13.85 4.09 5.73
CA THR A 41 -13.95 4.78 7.02
C THR A 41 -14.82 6.04 6.93
N VAL A 42 -14.62 6.86 5.88
CA VAL A 42 -15.41 8.08 5.65
C VAL A 42 -16.88 7.75 5.42
N LEU A 43 -17.16 6.76 4.56
CA LEU A 43 -18.53 6.32 4.27
C LEU A 43 -19.23 5.75 5.51
N ALA A 44 -18.53 4.97 6.32
CA ALA A 44 -19.08 4.43 7.57
C ALA A 44 -19.33 5.54 8.60
N GLY A 45 -18.46 6.53 8.69
CA GLY A 45 -18.68 7.74 9.51
C GLY A 45 -19.92 8.50 9.08
N TRP A 46 -20.08 8.69 7.77
CA TRP A 46 -21.28 9.36 7.22
C TRP A 46 -22.56 8.59 7.50
N LEU A 47 -22.58 7.26 7.32
CA LEU A 47 -23.74 6.41 7.62
C LEU A 47 -24.14 6.43 9.09
N THR A 48 -23.18 6.57 10.00
CA THR A 48 -23.41 6.61 11.45
C THR A 48 -23.61 8.04 11.99
N GLY A 49 -23.77 9.04 11.10
CA GLY A 49 -23.91 10.44 11.49
C GLY A 49 -22.71 10.98 12.28
N PHE A 50 -21.53 10.37 12.10
CA PHE A 50 -20.28 10.68 12.82
C PHE A 50 -20.33 10.43 14.34
N GLU A 51 -21.36 9.72 14.83
CA GLU A 51 -21.49 9.38 16.26
C GLU A 51 -20.51 8.29 16.69
N ARG A 52 -20.24 7.32 15.81
CA ARG A 52 -19.32 6.19 16.07
C ARG A 52 -17.92 6.45 15.55
N ILE A 53 -17.82 6.94 14.34
CA ILE A 53 -16.56 7.32 13.69
C ILE A 53 -16.55 8.83 13.56
N ASP A 54 -15.94 9.49 14.53
CA ASP A 54 -15.82 10.95 14.57
C ASP A 54 -14.82 11.48 13.52
N VAL A 55 -14.91 12.77 13.26
CA VAL A 55 -14.04 13.46 12.30
C VAL A 55 -12.56 13.30 12.69
N ALA A 56 -12.24 13.26 13.98
CA ALA A 56 -10.87 13.06 14.45
C ALA A 56 -10.32 11.70 14.02
N THR A 57 -11.12 10.64 14.11
CA THR A 57 -10.75 9.30 13.62
C THR A 57 -10.49 9.31 12.11
N ILE A 58 -11.34 9.98 11.33
CA ILE A 58 -11.15 10.12 9.86
C ILE A 58 -9.84 10.85 9.55
N VAL A 59 -9.54 11.94 10.26
CA VAL A 59 -8.28 12.68 10.10
C VAL A 59 -7.08 11.80 10.43
N TRP A 60 -7.13 11.03 11.53
CA TRP A 60 -6.07 10.08 11.86
C TRP A 60 -5.86 9.02 10.78
N VAL A 61 -6.94 8.44 10.26
CA VAL A 61 -6.85 7.46 9.15
C VAL A 61 -6.30 8.11 7.88
N ALA A 62 -6.66 9.37 7.60
CA ALA A 62 -6.11 10.12 6.47
C ALA A 62 -4.60 10.37 6.63
N VAL A 63 -4.15 10.74 7.82
CA VAL A 63 -2.71 10.90 8.13
C VAL A 63 -1.96 9.57 7.97
N LEU A 64 -2.50 8.47 8.51
CA LEU A 64 -1.92 7.14 8.34
C LEU A 64 -1.84 6.73 6.86
N THR A 65 -2.88 7.05 6.09
CA THR A 65 -2.92 6.82 4.64
C THR A 65 -1.82 7.61 3.92
N ALA A 66 -1.64 8.88 4.24
CA ALA A 66 -0.60 9.71 3.66
C ALA A 66 0.81 9.19 4.03
N LEU A 67 1.02 8.82 5.30
CA LEU A 67 2.27 8.21 5.75
C LEU A 67 2.57 6.89 5.03
N ALA A 68 1.56 6.02 4.84
CA ALA A 68 1.72 4.77 4.13
C ALA A 68 2.18 4.98 2.67
N GLN A 69 1.65 5.99 1.99
CA GLN A 69 2.08 6.35 0.64
C GLN A 69 3.52 6.89 0.64
N GLY A 70 3.88 7.69 1.65
CA GLY A 70 5.26 8.16 1.84
C GLY A 70 6.25 7.02 2.08
N PHE A 71 5.90 6.06 2.93
CA PHE A 71 6.74 4.89 3.20
C PHE A 71 6.96 4.02 1.97
N ASP A 72 6.00 3.92 1.07
CA ASP A 72 6.14 3.16 -0.18
C ASP A 72 7.24 3.76 -1.07
N VAL A 73 7.17 5.07 -1.29
CA VAL A 73 8.16 5.78 -2.11
C VAL A 73 9.54 5.74 -1.45
N LEU A 74 9.61 6.06 -0.15
CA LEU A 74 10.87 6.07 0.60
C LEU A 74 11.47 4.67 0.71
N GLY A 75 10.66 3.65 1.00
CA GLY A 75 11.10 2.25 1.12
C GLY A 75 11.75 1.75 -0.16
N ASN A 76 11.11 1.99 -1.31
CA ASN A 76 11.65 1.62 -2.61
C ASN A 76 12.97 2.34 -2.92
N VAL A 77 13.03 3.66 -2.70
CA VAL A 77 14.23 4.46 -2.99
C VAL A 77 15.36 4.11 -2.02
N ILE A 78 15.09 4.01 -0.72
CA ILE A 78 16.11 3.69 0.29
C ILE A 78 16.59 2.24 0.11
N GLY A 79 15.66 1.29 -0.11
CA GLY A 79 15.99 -0.10 -0.37
C GLY A 79 16.94 -0.24 -1.55
N ALA A 80 16.55 0.27 -2.72
CA ALA A 80 17.37 0.22 -3.92
C ALA A 80 18.75 0.89 -3.73
N ARG A 81 18.79 2.09 -3.12
CA ARG A 81 20.05 2.81 -2.89
C ARG A 81 20.99 2.11 -1.91
N ARG A 82 20.48 1.49 -0.85
CA ARG A 82 21.30 0.71 0.10
C ARG A 82 22.03 -0.46 -0.56
N PHE A 83 21.45 -1.00 -1.62
CA PHE A 83 22.05 -2.06 -2.43
C PHE A 83 22.82 -1.53 -3.65
N GLY A 84 23.09 -0.23 -3.69
CA GLY A 84 23.95 0.38 -4.69
C GLY A 84 23.25 0.79 -5.99
N ALA A 85 21.92 0.80 -6.04
CA ALA A 85 21.20 1.26 -7.23
C ALA A 85 21.48 2.74 -7.52
N GLY A 86 21.85 3.02 -8.76
CA GLY A 86 21.94 4.36 -9.30
C GLY A 86 20.57 4.88 -9.78
N ARG A 87 20.58 6.01 -10.45
CA ARG A 87 19.36 6.56 -11.05
C ARG A 87 18.75 5.63 -12.08
N ALA A 88 19.58 4.92 -12.85
CA ALA A 88 19.14 3.95 -13.85
C ALA A 88 18.35 2.82 -13.19
N GLY A 89 18.86 2.22 -12.12
CA GLY A 89 18.18 1.15 -11.39
C GLY A 89 16.87 1.60 -10.74
N LEU A 90 16.80 2.82 -10.21
CA LEU A 90 15.56 3.37 -9.65
C LEU A 90 14.47 3.50 -10.72
N TRP A 91 14.77 4.11 -11.86
CA TRP A 91 13.83 4.23 -12.97
C TRP A 91 13.50 2.88 -13.60
N GLY A 92 14.52 2.04 -13.78
CA GLY A 92 14.34 0.68 -14.31
C GLY A 92 13.44 -0.15 -13.41
N GLY A 93 13.61 -0.07 -12.10
CA GLY A 93 12.75 -0.74 -11.12
C GLY A 93 11.31 -0.26 -11.19
N ALA A 94 11.09 1.06 -11.27
CA ALA A 94 9.73 1.64 -11.38
C ALA A 94 9.05 1.25 -12.70
N VAL A 95 9.71 1.42 -13.83
CA VAL A 95 9.17 1.03 -15.15
C VAL A 95 8.96 -0.47 -15.22
N GLY A 96 9.94 -1.25 -14.77
CA GLY A 96 9.86 -2.71 -14.75
C GLY A 96 8.71 -3.22 -13.88
N ALA A 97 8.47 -2.60 -12.72
CA ALA A 97 7.33 -2.94 -11.86
C ALA A 97 5.99 -2.75 -12.58
N ILE A 98 5.83 -1.61 -13.28
CA ILE A 98 4.59 -1.31 -14.04
C ILE A 98 4.43 -2.31 -15.20
N VAL A 99 5.47 -2.49 -16.01
CA VAL A 99 5.42 -3.41 -17.15
C VAL A 99 5.20 -4.84 -16.67
N GLY A 100 5.91 -5.27 -15.63
CA GLY A 100 5.76 -6.60 -15.06
C GLY A 100 4.36 -6.85 -14.55
N LEU A 101 3.75 -5.86 -13.87
CA LEU A 101 2.38 -5.95 -13.38
C LEU A 101 1.38 -6.16 -14.53
N ILE A 102 1.57 -5.50 -15.67
CA ILE A 102 0.71 -5.64 -16.85
C ILE A 102 0.87 -7.02 -17.49
N LEU A 103 2.10 -7.53 -17.55
CA LEU A 103 2.42 -8.80 -18.24
C LEU A 103 2.08 -10.04 -17.40
N LEU A 104 2.25 -9.97 -16.08
CA LEU A 104 2.13 -11.14 -15.20
C LEU A 104 1.54 -10.77 -13.81
N PRO A 105 0.28 -10.30 -13.75
CA PRO A 105 -0.31 -9.92 -12.47
C PRO A 105 -0.55 -11.15 -11.57
N PRO A 106 -0.32 -11.07 -10.25
CA PRO A 106 0.25 -9.96 -9.48
C PRO A 106 1.78 -10.03 -9.35
N TRP A 107 2.39 -11.16 -9.66
CA TRP A 107 3.79 -11.47 -9.39
C TRP A 107 4.76 -10.66 -10.26
N GLY A 108 4.29 -10.25 -11.42
CA GLY A 108 5.06 -9.45 -12.36
C GLY A 108 5.53 -8.11 -11.79
N PHE A 109 4.82 -7.53 -10.84
CA PHE A 109 5.24 -6.32 -10.14
C PHE A 109 6.60 -6.52 -9.43
N LEU A 110 6.78 -7.62 -8.72
CA LEU A 110 8.02 -7.95 -8.02
C LEU A 110 9.13 -8.34 -8.98
N ILE A 111 8.79 -9.24 -9.91
CA ILE A 111 9.76 -9.72 -10.93
C ILE A 111 10.19 -8.56 -11.81
N GLY A 112 9.25 -7.72 -12.22
CA GLY A 112 9.51 -6.55 -13.04
C GLY A 112 10.35 -5.49 -12.35
N ALA A 113 10.11 -5.23 -11.07
CA ALA A 113 10.94 -4.31 -10.29
C ALA A 113 12.39 -4.79 -10.23
N PHE A 114 12.59 -6.07 -9.96
CA PHE A 114 13.93 -6.68 -9.94
C PHE A 114 14.60 -6.67 -11.32
N ALA A 115 13.91 -7.19 -12.36
CA ALA A 115 14.45 -7.30 -13.70
C ALA A 115 14.71 -5.93 -14.35
N GLY A 116 13.79 -4.98 -14.11
CA GLY A 116 13.93 -3.61 -14.59
C GLY A 116 15.10 -2.88 -13.93
N ALA A 117 15.24 -2.96 -12.60
CA ALA A 117 16.36 -2.37 -11.90
C ALA A 117 17.70 -2.96 -12.36
N THR A 118 17.79 -4.30 -12.47
CA THR A 118 18.98 -4.99 -12.95
C THR A 118 19.31 -4.64 -14.40
N GLY A 119 18.29 -4.67 -15.28
CA GLY A 119 18.47 -4.42 -16.71
C GLY A 119 18.93 -2.97 -17.00
N PHE A 120 18.32 -1.99 -16.37
CA PHE A 120 18.68 -0.59 -16.57
C PHE A 120 20.08 -0.25 -16.02
N GLU A 121 20.48 -0.85 -14.89
CA GLU A 121 21.85 -0.69 -14.37
C GLU A 121 22.87 -1.33 -15.29
N ALA A 122 22.59 -2.51 -15.83
CA ALA A 122 23.45 -3.17 -16.81
C ALA A 122 23.56 -2.35 -18.10
N LEU A 123 22.45 -1.82 -18.62
CA LEU A 123 22.43 -0.94 -19.78
C LEU A 123 23.16 0.39 -19.53
N ALA A 124 23.22 0.86 -18.29
CA ALA A 124 24.00 2.02 -17.88
C ALA A 124 25.50 1.73 -17.74
N GLY A 125 25.96 0.51 -18.11
CA GLY A 125 27.35 0.12 -18.14
C GLY A 125 27.89 -0.41 -16.80
N ARG A 126 27.04 -0.72 -15.84
CA ARG A 126 27.47 -1.33 -14.58
C ARG A 126 27.77 -2.83 -14.75
N PRO A 127 28.79 -3.34 -14.02
CA PRO A 127 29.05 -4.78 -13.98
C PRO A 127 27.83 -5.57 -13.51
N LEU A 128 27.58 -6.74 -14.10
CA LEU A 128 26.44 -7.59 -13.76
C LEU A 128 26.26 -7.86 -12.26
N PRO A 129 27.32 -8.10 -11.46
CA PRO A 129 27.15 -8.30 -10.02
C PRO A 129 26.60 -7.08 -9.28
N GLU A 130 26.95 -5.87 -9.72
CA GLU A 130 26.42 -4.62 -9.14
C GLU A 130 24.97 -4.38 -9.58
N ALA A 131 24.68 -4.60 -10.86
CA ALA A 131 23.34 -4.49 -11.41
C ALA A 131 22.38 -5.49 -10.73
N TRP A 132 22.81 -6.72 -10.49
CA TRP A 132 22.05 -7.73 -9.74
C TRP A 132 21.75 -7.28 -8.31
N ARG A 133 22.73 -6.73 -7.60
CA ARG A 133 22.54 -6.19 -6.23
C ARG A 133 21.51 -5.06 -6.22
N ALA A 134 21.51 -4.18 -7.21
CA ALA A 134 20.50 -3.13 -7.36
C ALA A 134 19.09 -3.72 -7.54
N GLY A 135 18.95 -4.77 -8.34
CA GLY A 135 17.69 -5.53 -8.51
C GLY A 135 17.19 -6.14 -7.20
N VAL A 136 18.09 -6.81 -6.45
CA VAL A 136 17.75 -7.34 -5.11
C VAL A 136 17.28 -6.22 -4.17
N GLY A 137 17.96 -5.08 -4.22
CA GLY A 137 17.58 -3.91 -3.43
C GLY A 137 16.20 -3.37 -3.79
N ALA A 138 15.86 -3.32 -5.09
CA ALA A 138 14.53 -2.93 -5.56
C ALA A 138 13.46 -3.90 -5.07
N LEU A 139 13.70 -5.21 -5.17
CA LEU A 139 12.79 -6.25 -4.68
C LEU A 139 12.55 -6.15 -3.17
N LEU A 140 13.62 -6.04 -2.38
CA LEU A 140 13.51 -5.93 -0.92
C LEU A 140 12.83 -4.62 -0.49
N GLY A 141 13.12 -3.51 -1.19
CA GLY A 141 12.46 -2.23 -0.97
C GLY A 141 10.95 -2.31 -1.22
N THR A 142 10.56 -2.98 -2.30
CA THR A 142 9.16 -3.21 -2.65
C THR A 142 8.46 -4.07 -1.60
N LEU A 143 9.08 -5.17 -1.17
CA LEU A 143 8.52 -6.04 -0.11
C LEU A 143 8.39 -5.31 1.23
N ALA A 144 9.37 -4.48 1.58
CA ALA A 144 9.29 -3.65 2.78
C ALA A 144 8.15 -2.63 2.72
N GLY A 145 7.91 -2.02 1.54
CA GLY A 145 6.78 -1.12 1.29
C GLY A 145 5.43 -1.82 1.47
N VAL A 146 5.27 -3.01 0.88
CA VAL A 146 4.07 -3.86 1.05
C VAL A 146 3.86 -4.21 2.53
N GLY A 147 4.92 -4.66 3.22
CA GLY A 147 4.85 -4.98 4.65
C GLY A 147 4.43 -3.78 5.51
N GLY A 148 5.02 -2.61 5.26
CA GLY A 148 4.66 -1.37 5.95
C GLY A 148 3.21 -0.97 5.75
N LYS A 149 2.70 -1.07 4.51
CA LYS A 149 1.28 -0.80 4.21
C LYS A 149 0.34 -1.78 4.90
N LEU A 150 0.69 -3.07 4.96
CA LEU A 150 -0.12 -4.06 5.68
C LEU A 150 -0.23 -3.71 7.16
N VAL A 151 0.86 -3.30 7.80
CA VAL A 151 0.82 -2.83 9.19
C VAL A 151 -0.13 -1.64 9.34
N VAL A 152 -0.06 -0.66 8.43
CA VAL A 152 -0.98 0.49 8.46
C VAL A 152 -2.44 0.05 8.29
N VAL A 153 -2.75 -0.87 7.37
CA VAL A 153 -4.12 -1.41 7.20
C VAL A 153 -4.60 -2.09 8.47
N VAL A 154 -3.75 -2.87 9.15
CA VAL A 154 -4.09 -3.50 10.43
C VAL A 154 -4.37 -2.45 11.50
N VAL A 155 -3.55 -1.40 11.60
CA VAL A 155 -3.78 -0.31 12.57
C VAL A 155 -5.11 0.41 12.27
N ILE A 156 -5.39 0.72 11.01
CA ILE A 156 -6.67 1.32 10.61
C ILE A 156 -7.83 0.39 10.99
N ALA A 157 -7.69 -0.93 10.73
CA ALA A 157 -8.71 -1.91 11.07
C ALA A 157 -9.01 -1.91 12.58
N VAL A 158 -7.98 -1.98 13.41
CA VAL A 158 -8.15 -1.97 14.89
C VAL A 158 -8.83 -0.70 15.36
N VAL A 159 -8.38 0.46 14.88
CA VAL A 159 -8.96 1.76 15.29
C VAL A 159 -10.42 1.88 14.84
N VAL A 160 -10.72 1.62 13.57
CA VAL A 160 -12.06 1.83 13.00
C VAL A 160 -13.06 0.80 13.53
N MET A 161 -12.66 -0.47 13.64
CA MET A 161 -13.53 -1.51 14.21
C MET A 161 -13.76 -1.28 15.71
N GLY A 162 -12.76 -0.84 16.47
CA GLY A 162 -12.91 -0.46 17.87
C GLY A 162 -13.92 0.68 18.05
N ARG A 163 -13.81 1.73 17.24
CA ARG A 163 -14.79 2.85 17.26
C ARG A 163 -16.21 2.41 16.92
N LEU A 164 -16.38 1.55 15.92
CA LEU A 164 -17.71 1.00 15.58
C LEU A 164 -18.28 0.14 16.70
N ALA A 165 -17.44 -0.63 17.40
CA ALA A 165 -17.86 -1.45 18.54
C ALA A 165 -18.23 -0.61 19.78
N GLY A 166 -17.85 0.65 19.82
CA GLY A 166 -18.12 1.55 20.95
C GLY A 166 -17.04 1.55 22.03
N ALA A 167 -15.81 1.15 21.64
CA ALA A 167 -14.62 1.20 22.49
C ALA A 167 -13.92 2.56 22.41
#